data_2c3d521c7253c51fe8f236f6004fddfe
#
_entry.id   2c3d521c7253c51fe8f236f6004fddfe
#
_cell.length_a   1.000
_cell.length_b   1.000
_cell.length_c   1.000
_cell.angle_alpha   90.00
_cell.angle_beta   90.00
_cell.angle_gamma   90.00
#
_symmetry.space_group_name_H-M   'P 1'
#
loop_
_entity.id
_entity.type
_entity.pdbx_description
1 polymer ?
#
loop_
_entity_poly.entity_id
_entity_poly.type
_entity_poly.pdbx_seq_one_letter_code
_entity_poly.pdbx_strand_id
1 'polypeptide(L)'
;MDISVQEQMATVDNFDALTNGEIEIVGRLVDASNASIYCKVGGVSAIYKPIAGERPLWDFPDGHLAWREVAAYKVSQALGFNCVPLTILRDGPFGDGSFQLWIEDAEEVGERYLEKSPELRKLALLDAIINNTDRKIGHLLYKNGEVLGCDHGVTFHQDYKLRTVLWQFADLQLNPEEISALQKMQDPEEFLEGLLTQSEIGALKVRIANLLQEGKFPLPPTDWPAIPWPPF
;
A
#
# COMPACT_ATOMS: atom_id res chain seq x y z
N MET A 1 24.50 -15.47 -2.25
CA MET A 1 23.26 -15.54 -1.46
C MET A 1 22.44 -14.33 -1.90
N ASP A 2 21.36 -14.57 -2.62
CA ASP A 2 20.45 -13.47 -2.95
C ASP A 2 19.76 -13.04 -1.65
N ILE A 3 19.94 -11.78 -1.28
CA ILE A 3 19.26 -11.13 -0.17
C ILE A 3 17.78 -11.05 -0.56
N SER A 4 16.87 -11.40 0.36
CA SER A 4 15.44 -11.30 0.09
C SER A 4 15.05 -9.86 -0.30
N VAL A 5 13.98 -9.71 -1.07
CA VAL A 5 13.48 -8.36 -1.46
C VAL A 5 13.12 -7.54 -0.22
N GLN A 6 12.59 -8.19 0.83
CA GLN A 6 12.30 -7.56 2.11
C GLN A 6 13.55 -7.03 2.83
N GLU A 7 14.66 -7.79 2.79
CA GLU A 7 15.93 -7.33 3.34
C GLU A 7 16.53 -6.18 2.53
N GLN A 8 16.38 -6.18 1.19
CA GLN A 8 16.80 -5.05 0.34
C GLN A 8 15.99 -3.78 0.61
N MET A 9 14.69 -3.90 0.89
CA MET A 9 13.82 -2.75 1.17
C MET A 9 14.07 -2.09 2.52
N ALA A 10 14.46 -2.86 3.53
CA ALA A 10 14.59 -2.39 4.92
C ALA A 10 16.03 -1.99 5.28
N THR A 11 16.94 -1.82 4.30
CA THR A 11 18.30 -1.38 4.62
C THR A 11 18.29 0.03 5.18
N VAL A 12 19.08 0.27 6.22
CA VAL A 12 19.31 1.60 6.79
C VAL A 12 19.77 2.56 5.70
N ASP A 13 20.54 2.06 4.73
CA ASP A 13 21.04 2.83 3.59
C ASP A 13 19.92 3.34 2.68
N ASN A 14 18.89 2.52 2.38
CA ASN A 14 17.76 2.96 1.55
C ASN A 14 16.87 3.98 2.26
N PHE A 15 16.63 3.80 3.55
CA PHE A 15 15.87 4.76 4.35
C PHE A 15 16.59 6.11 4.44
N ASP A 16 17.89 6.10 4.72
CA ASP A 16 18.70 7.32 4.77
C ASP A 16 18.77 8.00 3.39
N ALA A 17 19.00 7.24 2.33
CA ALA A 17 19.01 7.75 0.97
C ALA A 17 17.68 8.44 0.61
N LEU A 18 16.53 7.76 0.82
CA LEU A 18 15.23 8.38 0.53
C LEU A 18 14.95 9.60 1.38
N THR A 19 15.39 9.61 2.66
CA THR A 19 15.11 10.70 3.60
C THR A 19 15.99 11.91 3.32
N ASN A 20 17.29 11.72 3.12
CA ASN A 20 18.30 12.78 3.14
C ASN A 20 19.01 12.97 1.79
N GLY A 21 18.86 12.01 0.86
CA GLY A 21 19.58 12.03 -0.42
C GLY A 21 19.16 13.17 -1.34
N GLU A 22 20.07 13.56 -2.23
CA GLU A 22 19.79 14.50 -3.31
C GLU A 22 18.82 13.87 -4.31
N ILE A 23 17.85 14.66 -4.78
CA ILE A 23 16.80 14.20 -5.70
C ILE A 23 17.18 14.59 -7.14
N GLU A 24 17.31 13.60 -8.00
CA GLU A 24 17.48 13.75 -9.44
C GLU A 24 16.23 13.25 -10.17
N ILE A 25 15.53 14.13 -10.86
CA ILE A 25 14.37 13.77 -11.68
C ILE A 25 14.85 13.10 -12.97
N VAL A 26 14.39 11.88 -13.21
CA VAL A 26 14.72 11.11 -14.42
C VAL A 26 13.61 11.19 -15.45
N GLY A 27 12.34 11.08 -15.03
CA GLY A 27 11.21 11.12 -15.95
C GLY A 27 9.86 11.05 -15.25
N ARG A 28 8.80 11.05 -16.05
CA ARG A 28 7.42 10.90 -15.56
C ARG A 28 6.83 9.61 -16.12
N LEU A 29 6.12 8.84 -15.28
CA LEU A 29 5.34 7.70 -15.74
C LEU A 29 4.12 8.20 -16.51
N VAL A 30 3.93 7.68 -17.73
CA VAL A 30 2.94 8.20 -18.70
C VAL A 30 1.53 7.71 -18.38
N ASP A 31 1.40 6.49 -17.85
CA ASP A 31 0.11 5.82 -17.63
C ASP A 31 -0.50 6.05 -16.24
N ALA A 32 0.14 6.90 -15.41
CA ALA A 32 -0.35 7.19 -14.07
C ALA A 32 -1.46 8.26 -14.08
N SER A 33 -2.54 8.01 -13.33
CA SER A 33 -3.68 8.93 -13.18
C SER A 33 -3.28 10.26 -12.52
N ASN A 34 -2.34 10.21 -11.58
CA ASN A 34 -1.72 11.35 -10.90
C ASN A 34 -0.25 11.51 -11.35
N ALA A 35 0.37 12.61 -10.98
CA ALA A 35 1.79 12.82 -11.29
C ALA A 35 2.65 11.80 -10.53
N SER A 36 3.16 10.80 -11.25
CA SER A 36 4.13 9.82 -10.74
C SER A 36 5.45 10.02 -11.45
N ILE A 37 6.48 10.37 -10.69
CA ILE A 37 7.77 10.81 -11.20
C ILE A 37 8.83 9.80 -10.80
N TYR A 38 9.50 9.22 -11.81
CA TYR A 38 10.67 8.38 -11.58
C TYR A 38 11.87 9.26 -11.32
N CYS A 39 12.54 9.02 -10.21
CA CYS A 39 13.69 9.81 -9.75
C CYS A 39 14.75 8.91 -9.11
N LYS A 40 15.94 9.47 -8.95
CA LYS A 40 16.99 8.94 -8.07
C LYS A 40 17.10 9.80 -6.83
N VAL A 41 17.21 9.17 -5.68
CA VAL A 41 17.33 9.87 -4.39
C VAL A 41 18.50 9.26 -3.63
N GLY A 42 19.59 10.03 -3.46
CA GLY A 42 20.83 9.51 -2.87
C GLY A 42 21.40 8.30 -3.60
N GLY A 43 21.15 8.19 -4.92
CA GLY A 43 21.60 7.08 -5.76
C GLY A 43 20.64 5.89 -5.86
N VAL A 44 19.57 5.82 -5.03
CA VAL A 44 18.55 4.79 -5.16
C VAL A 44 17.39 5.25 -6.03
N SER A 45 16.80 4.34 -6.79
CA SER A 45 15.63 4.63 -7.63
C SER A 45 14.36 4.72 -6.78
N ALA A 46 13.49 5.67 -7.11
CA ALA A 46 12.22 5.88 -6.39
C ALA A 46 11.13 6.44 -7.30
N ILE A 47 9.89 6.28 -6.86
CA ILE A 47 8.73 6.97 -7.40
C ILE A 47 8.34 8.09 -6.44
N TYR A 48 8.35 9.31 -6.95
CA TYR A 48 7.88 10.51 -6.27
C TYR A 48 6.48 10.87 -6.74
N LYS A 49 5.54 10.97 -5.80
CA LYS A 49 4.16 11.41 -6.05
C LYS A 49 3.93 12.72 -5.28
N PRO A 50 4.11 13.89 -5.93
CA PRO A 50 3.91 15.19 -5.29
C PRO A 50 2.43 15.45 -5.00
N ILE A 51 2.12 16.01 -3.84
CA ILE A 51 0.77 16.44 -3.45
C ILE A 51 0.20 17.42 -4.48
N ALA A 52 1.02 18.35 -4.97
CA ALA A 52 0.63 19.31 -6.00
C ALA A 52 0.22 18.66 -7.34
N GLY A 53 0.55 17.37 -7.54
CA GLY A 53 0.20 16.59 -8.72
C GLY A 53 -1.04 15.72 -8.56
N GLU A 54 -1.68 15.74 -7.39
CA GLU A 54 -2.90 14.98 -7.12
C GLU A 54 -4.09 15.60 -7.84
N ARG A 55 -4.93 14.74 -8.43
CA ARG A 55 -6.23 15.16 -8.95
C ARG A 55 -7.26 15.04 -7.84
N PRO A 56 -8.04 16.09 -7.56
CA PRO A 56 -9.09 16.04 -6.55
C PRO A 56 -10.06 14.88 -6.83
N LEU A 57 -10.32 14.08 -5.81
CA LEU A 57 -11.30 13.00 -5.84
C LEU A 57 -12.49 13.40 -4.96
N TRP A 58 -13.70 13.35 -5.53
CA TRP A 58 -14.92 13.78 -4.83
C TRP A 58 -15.21 12.95 -3.56
N ASP A 59 -14.74 11.71 -3.52
CA ASP A 59 -14.94 10.78 -2.41
C ASP A 59 -13.72 10.68 -1.46
N PHE A 60 -12.67 11.45 -1.71
CA PHE A 60 -11.52 11.63 -0.81
C PHE A 60 -11.27 13.13 -0.58
N PRO A 61 -12.24 13.85 0.05
CA PRO A 61 -12.15 15.31 0.19
C PRO A 61 -11.10 15.77 1.19
N ASP A 62 -10.72 14.90 2.12
CA ASP A 62 -9.82 15.23 3.22
C ASP A 62 -8.45 14.56 3.04
N GLY A 63 -7.40 15.24 3.49
CA GLY A 63 -6.03 14.76 3.43
C GLY A 63 -5.48 14.66 2.01
N HIS A 64 -4.41 13.90 1.84
CA HIS A 64 -3.70 13.74 0.57
C HIS A 64 -3.48 12.26 0.23
N LEU A 65 -3.46 11.94 -1.07
CA LEU A 65 -3.20 10.59 -1.54
C LEU A 65 -1.78 10.15 -1.18
N ALA A 66 -0.81 11.07 -1.25
CA ALA A 66 0.57 10.84 -0.83
C ALA A 66 0.68 10.41 0.65
N TRP A 67 -0.15 10.96 1.54
CA TRP A 67 -0.19 10.57 2.95
C TRP A 67 -0.70 9.15 3.13
N ARG A 68 -1.69 8.73 2.34
CA ARG A 68 -2.24 7.36 2.36
C ARG A 68 -1.25 6.33 1.85
N GLU A 69 -0.40 6.68 0.88
CA GLU A 69 0.73 5.83 0.45
C GLU A 69 1.67 5.52 1.63
N VAL A 70 2.05 6.55 2.39
CA VAL A 70 2.91 6.39 3.58
C VAL A 70 2.19 5.63 4.69
N ALA A 71 0.90 5.90 4.91
CA ALA A 71 0.10 5.20 5.90
C ALA A 71 0.00 3.69 5.59
N ALA A 72 -0.20 3.31 4.33
CA ALA A 72 -0.25 1.91 3.90
C ALA A 72 1.08 1.18 4.16
N TYR A 73 2.22 1.83 3.86
CA TYR A 73 3.53 1.30 4.21
C TYR A 73 3.67 1.08 5.72
N LYS A 74 3.34 2.09 6.54
CA LYS A 74 3.44 1.99 8.00
C LYS A 74 2.54 0.88 8.57
N VAL A 75 1.32 0.73 8.06
CA VAL A 75 0.41 -0.36 8.44
C VAL A 75 0.99 -1.72 8.05
N SER A 76 1.55 -1.86 6.85
CA SER A 76 2.22 -3.09 6.41
C SER A 76 3.40 -3.47 7.32
N GLN A 77 4.19 -2.49 7.76
CA GLN A 77 5.29 -2.69 8.71
C GLN A 77 4.78 -3.09 10.09
N ALA A 78 3.80 -2.37 10.63
CA ALA A 78 3.23 -2.64 11.96
C ALA A 78 2.60 -4.05 12.07
N LEU A 79 2.01 -4.55 10.97
CA LEU A 79 1.49 -5.91 10.86
C LEU A 79 2.60 -6.96 10.68
N GLY A 80 3.84 -6.56 10.38
CA GLY A 80 4.93 -7.47 10.01
C GLY A 80 4.74 -8.13 8.64
N PHE A 81 3.86 -7.60 7.79
CA PHE A 81 3.63 -8.14 6.44
C PHE A 81 4.74 -7.78 5.47
N ASN A 82 5.32 -6.59 5.61
CA ASN A 82 6.40 -6.06 4.77
C ASN A 82 6.13 -6.20 3.27
N CYS A 83 4.87 -6.06 2.87
CA CYS A 83 4.41 -6.26 1.49
C CYS A 83 4.18 -4.95 0.72
N VAL A 84 4.58 -3.81 1.29
CA VAL A 84 4.61 -2.50 0.63
C VAL A 84 6.05 -1.99 0.62
N PRO A 85 6.58 -1.54 -0.53
CA PRO A 85 7.91 -0.96 -0.61
C PRO A 85 8.08 0.23 0.35
N LEU A 86 9.31 0.43 0.84
CA LEU A 86 9.65 1.57 1.69
C LEU A 86 9.09 2.86 1.10
N THR A 87 8.26 3.56 1.86
CA THR A 87 7.57 4.77 1.44
C THR A 87 7.68 5.81 2.54
N ILE A 88 8.16 6.99 2.21
CA ILE A 88 8.30 8.12 3.13
C ILE A 88 7.60 9.37 2.60
N LEU A 89 7.32 10.31 3.49
CA LEU A 89 6.88 11.66 3.14
C LEU A 89 8.05 12.62 3.30
N ARG A 90 8.31 13.43 2.29
CA ARG A 90 9.30 14.52 2.34
C ARG A 90 9.04 15.60 1.29
N ASP A 91 9.68 16.75 1.46
CA ASP A 91 9.73 17.79 0.45
C ASP A 91 10.56 17.34 -0.77
N GLY A 92 10.12 17.76 -1.94
CA GLY A 92 10.75 17.45 -3.22
C GLY A 92 10.67 18.62 -4.20
N PRO A 93 11.21 18.46 -5.43
CA PRO A 93 11.26 19.54 -6.43
C PRO A 93 9.91 20.15 -6.82
N PHE A 94 8.81 19.42 -6.56
CA PHE A 94 7.44 19.86 -6.82
C PHE A 94 6.60 19.94 -5.52
N GLY A 95 7.25 20.18 -4.39
CA GLY A 95 6.66 20.26 -3.06
C GLY A 95 6.59 18.92 -2.33
N ASP A 96 5.92 18.92 -1.18
CA ASP A 96 5.75 17.70 -0.37
C ASP A 96 5.09 16.56 -1.17
N GLY A 97 5.53 15.34 -0.90
CA GLY A 97 4.97 14.16 -1.54
C GLY A 97 5.51 12.85 -0.97
N SER A 98 4.92 11.74 -1.39
CA SER A 98 5.43 10.42 -1.06
C SER A 98 6.56 10.03 -2.00
N PHE A 99 7.60 9.42 -1.42
CA PHE A 99 8.70 8.79 -2.13
C PHE A 99 8.69 7.31 -1.80
N GLN A 100 8.43 6.47 -2.80
CA GLN A 100 8.42 5.02 -2.66
C GLN A 100 9.63 4.43 -3.35
N LEU A 101 10.35 3.55 -2.66
CA LEU A 101 11.47 2.81 -3.22
C LEU A 101 11.03 2.05 -4.47
N TRP A 102 11.74 2.26 -5.58
CA TRP A 102 11.57 1.48 -6.80
C TRP A 102 12.18 0.09 -6.62
N ILE A 103 11.44 -0.93 -7.00
CA ILE A 103 11.93 -2.32 -6.92
C ILE A 103 12.51 -2.66 -8.29
N GLU A 104 13.84 -2.61 -8.38
CA GLU A 104 14.57 -2.93 -9.61
C GLU A 104 14.26 -4.37 -10.07
N ASP A 105 14.12 -4.56 -11.37
CA ASP A 105 13.83 -5.86 -11.99
C ASP A 105 12.55 -6.56 -11.49
N ALA A 106 11.63 -5.82 -10.88
CA ALA A 106 10.31 -6.35 -10.58
C ALA A 106 9.51 -6.52 -11.87
N GLU A 107 8.83 -7.64 -12.00
CA GLU A 107 7.93 -7.97 -13.09
C GLU A 107 6.48 -7.71 -12.66
N GLU A 108 5.57 -7.55 -13.61
CA GLU A 108 4.15 -7.64 -13.34
C GLU A 108 3.81 -9.06 -12.87
N VAL A 109 2.91 -9.18 -11.90
CA VAL A 109 2.51 -10.48 -11.36
C VAL A 109 1.88 -11.40 -12.43
N GLY A 110 1.30 -10.82 -13.50
CA GLY A 110 0.62 -11.55 -14.56
C GLY A 110 -0.50 -12.44 -14.00
N GLU A 111 -0.68 -13.64 -14.57
CA GLU A 111 -1.72 -14.59 -14.12
C GLU A 111 -1.48 -15.16 -12.72
N ARG A 112 -0.29 -14.99 -12.13
CA ARG A 112 0.01 -15.42 -10.76
C ARG A 112 -0.89 -14.76 -9.71
N TYR A 113 -1.53 -13.62 -10.03
CA TYR A 113 -2.47 -12.98 -9.10
C TYR A 113 -3.65 -13.89 -8.71
N LEU A 114 -3.95 -14.94 -9.49
CA LEU A 114 -4.99 -15.94 -9.19
C LEU A 114 -4.54 -17.02 -8.21
N GLU A 115 -3.24 -17.13 -7.95
CA GLU A 115 -2.70 -18.13 -7.04
C GLU A 115 -3.10 -17.83 -5.59
N LYS A 116 -3.12 -18.87 -4.75
CA LYS A 116 -3.33 -18.72 -3.30
C LYS A 116 -2.00 -18.74 -2.56
N SER A 117 -1.04 -17.91 -3.02
CA SER A 117 0.26 -17.81 -2.35
C SER A 117 0.16 -17.04 -1.02
N PRO A 118 1.08 -17.28 -0.07
CA PRO A 118 1.15 -16.55 1.19
C PRO A 118 1.35 -15.04 0.99
N GLU A 119 2.10 -14.62 -0.03
CA GLU A 119 2.40 -13.22 -0.34
C GLU A 119 1.14 -12.48 -0.81
N LEU A 120 0.39 -13.06 -1.74
CA LEU A 120 -0.91 -12.52 -2.20
C LEU A 120 -1.94 -12.51 -1.06
N ARG A 121 -1.89 -13.50 -0.18
CA ARG A 121 -2.77 -13.56 1.00
C ARG A 121 -2.50 -12.40 1.97
N LYS A 122 -1.25 -12.05 2.22
CA LYS A 122 -0.88 -10.87 3.04
C LYS A 122 -1.40 -9.58 2.41
N LEU A 123 -1.28 -9.43 1.08
CA LEU A 123 -1.79 -8.26 0.35
C LEU A 123 -3.31 -8.19 0.39
N ALA A 124 -4.02 -9.32 0.22
CA ALA A 124 -5.48 -9.35 0.34
C ALA A 124 -5.95 -8.95 1.73
N LEU A 125 -5.24 -9.38 2.78
CA LEU A 125 -5.56 -8.97 4.15
C LEU A 125 -5.22 -7.49 4.38
N LEU A 126 -4.08 -7.02 3.88
CA LEU A 126 -3.75 -5.59 3.92
C LEU A 126 -4.82 -4.75 3.24
N ASP A 127 -5.27 -5.12 2.02
CA ASP A 127 -6.32 -4.41 1.29
C ASP A 127 -7.62 -4.32 2.10
N ALA A 128 -8.01 -5.41 2.78
CA ALA A 128 -9.19 -5.42 3.64
C ALA A 128 -9.03 -4.49 4.86
N ILE A 129 -7.86 -4.45 5.47
CA ILE A 129 -7.55 -3.60 6.62
C ILE A 129 -7.56 -2.12 6.23
N ILE A 130 -6.81 -1.76 5.18
CA ILE A 130 -6.67 -0.37 4.73
C ILE A 130 -7.83 0.10 3.84
N ASN A 131 -8.83 -0.79 3.58
CA ASN A 131 -9.98 -0.49 2.73
C ASN A 131 -9.53 0.02 1.34
N ASN A 132 -8.69 -0.74 0.67
CA ASN A 132 -8.17 -0.37 -0.65
C ASN A 132 -9.30 -0.32 -1.68
N THR A 133 -9.46 0.81 -2.37
CA THR A 133 -10.56 1.01 -3.31
C THR A 133 -10.16 0.77 -4.77
N ASP A 134 -8.89 0.44 -5.05
CA ASP A 134 -8.40 0.33 -6.43
C ASP A 134 -7.23 -0.67 -6.58
N ARG A 135 -7.25 -1.84 -5.89
CA ARG A 135 -6.23 -2.86 -6.11
C ARG A 135 -6.38 -3.52 -7.47
N LYS A 136 -5.50 -3.20 -8.41
CA LYS A 136 -5.40 -3.75 -9.76
C LYS A 136 -4.29 -4.79 -9.86
N ILE A 137 -4.28 -5.55 -10.96
CA ILE A 137 -3.22 -6.52 -11.26
C ILE A 137 -1.87 -5.80 -11.44
N GLY A 138 -1.85 -4.66 -12.16
CA GLY A 138 -0.65 -3.85 -12.35
C GLY A 138 -0.10 -3.18 -11.08
N HIS A 139 -0.82 -3.22 -9.95
CA HIS A 139 -0.34 -2.76 -8.64
C HIS A 139 0.35 -3.88 -7.83
N LEU A 140 0.55 -5.06 -8.43
CA LEU A 140 1.20 -6.22 -7.82
C LEU A 140 2.54 -6.45 -8.52
N LEU A 141 3.62 -6.21 -7.80
CA LEU A 141 4.99 -6.35 -8.26
C LEU A 141 5.54 -7.71 -7.85
N TYR A 142 6.02 -8.50 -8.79
CA TYR A 142 6.62 -9.81 -8.52
C TYR A 142 8.15 -9.76 -8.66
N LYS A 143 8.85 -10.26 -7.66
CA LYS A 143 10.32 -10.41 -7.71
C LYS A 143 10.76 -11.57 -6.82
N ASN A 144 11.55 -12.50 -7.37
CA ASN A 144 12.20 -13.60 -6.64
C ASN A 144 11.25 -14.44 -5.75
N GLY A 145 10.01 -14.66 -6.20
CA GLY A 145 9.01 -15.41 -5.43
C GLY A 145 8.19 -14.56 -4.46
N GLU A 146 8.53 -13.30 -4.26
CA GLU A 146 7.80 -12.36 -3.42
C GLU A 146 6.85 -11.51 -4.24
N VAL A 147 5.72 -11.10 -3.65
CA VAL A 147 4.77 -10.15 -4.24
C VAL A 147 4.62 -8.95 -3.32
N LEU A 148 4.81 -7.77 -3.89
CA LEU A 148 4.65 -6.48 -3.22
C LEU A 148 3.49 -5.71 -3.83
N GLY A 149 2.83 -4.89 -3.02
CA GLY A 149 1.80 -3.97 -3.49
C GLY A 149 2.34 -2.55 -3.61
N CYS A 150 1.93 -1.84 -4.66
CA CYS A 150 2.14 -0.41 -4.82
C CYS A 150 0.81 0.30 -5.08
N ASP A 151 0.84 1.64 -5.21
CA ASP A 151 -0.31 2.51 -5.50
C ASP A 151 -1.44 2.39 -4.47
N HIS A 152 -1.19 2.90 -3.27
CA HIS A 152 -2.10 2.86 -2.13
C HIS A 152 -2.76 4.23 -1.84
N GLY A 153 -2.74 5.18 -2.78
CA GLY A 153 -3.26 6.53 -2.57
C GLY A 153 -4.77 6.58 -2.26
N VAL A 154 -5.55 5.65 -2.80
CA VAL A 154 -7.01 5.60 -2.60
C VAL A 154 -7.40 4.51 -1.58
N THR A 155 -6.94 4.70 -0.34
CA THR A 155 -7.13 3.78 0.79
C THR A 155 -7.65 4.52 2.03
N PHE A 156 -7.98 3.80 3.08
CA PHE A 156 -8.40 4.31 4.39
C PHE A 156 -9.72 5.07 4.43
N HIS A 157 -10.51 5.09 3.34
CA HIS A 157 -11.82 5.75 3.39
C HIS A 157 -12.64 5.28 4.61
N GLN A 158 -13.35 6.22 5.26
CA GLN A 158 -14.16 5.91 6.43
C GLN A 158 -15.31 4.95 6.13
N ASP A 159 -15.97 5.09 4.98
CA ASP A 159 -16.99 4.16 4.52
C ASP A 159 -16.34 2.92 3.88
N TYR A 160 -16.99 1.77 4.00
CA TYR A 160 -16.49 0.53 3.40
C TYR A 160 -16.59 0.60 1.86
N LYS A 161 -15.44 0.53 1.19
CA LYS A 161 -15.31 0.67 -0.27
C LYS A 161 -14.30 -0.32 -0.87
N LEU A 162 -14.03 -1.43 -0.21
CA LEU A 162 -13.02 -2.39 -0.68
C LEU A 162 -13.29 -2.84 -2.11
N ARG A 163 -12.32 -2.60 -2.99
CA ARG A 163 -12.23 -3.12 -4.36
C ARG A 163 -10.86 -3.69 -4.61
N THR A 164 -10.79 -4.97 -4.88
CA THR A 164 -9.52 -5.67 -5.07
C THR A 164 -9.68 -6.79 -6.10
N VAL A 165 -8.60 -7.15 -6.77
CA VAL A 165 -8.55 -8.35 -7.64
C VAL A 165 -8.24 -9.62 -6.84
N LEU A 166 -8.04 -9.56 -5.52
CA LEU A 166 -7.57 -10.66 -4.68
C LEU A 166 -8.69 -11.40 -3.93
N TRP A 167 -9.87 -11.53 -4.55
CA TRP A 167 -11.03 -12.18 -3.94
C TRP A 167 -10.94 -13.71 -3.81
N GLN A 168 -9.89 -14.36 -4.33
CA GLN A 168 -9.66 -15.80 -4.13
C GLN A 168 -9.46 -16.20 -2.66
N PHE A 169 -9.24 -15.24 -1.76
CA PHE A 169 -9.13 -15.46 -0.32
C PHE A 169 -10.43 -15.19 0.45
N ALA A 170 -11.50 -14.73 -0.22
CA ALA A 170 -12.79 -14.43 0.41
C ALA A 170 -13.32 -15.61 1.22
N ASP A 171 -13.89 -15.35 2.40
CA ASP A 171 -14.45 -16.33 3.36
C ASP A 171 -13.44 -17.35 3.93
N LEU A 172 -12.15 -17.26 3.57
CA LEU A 172 -11.14 -18.12 4.19
C LEU A 172 -10.88 -17.69 5.64
N GLN A 173 -10.67 -18.67 6.51
CA GLN A 173 -10.33 -18.41 7.90
C GLN A 173 -8.97 -17.71 8.01
N LEU A 174 -8.86 -16.74 8.92
CA LEU A 174 -7.58 -16.16 9.31
C LEU A 174 -6.73 -17.21 10.02
N ASN A 175 -5.45 -17.24 9.73
CA ASN A 175 -4.50 -18.09 10.44
C ASN A 175 -4.03 -17.45 11.76
N PRO A 176 -3.37 -18.23 12.66
CA PRO A 176 -2.93 -17.72 13.95
C PRO A 176 -1.96 -16.52 13.85
N GLU A 177 -1.10 -16.48 12.83
CA GLU A 177 -0.15 -15.39 12.63
C GLU A 177 -0.87 -14.11 12.21
N GLU A 178 -1.87 -14.19 11.34
CA GLU A 178 -2.71 -13.07 10.92
C GLU A 178 -3.52 -12.51 12.09
N ILE A 179 -4.11 -13.39 12.90
CA ILE A 179 -4.83 -13.00 14.13
C ILE A 179 -3.88 -12.28 15.09
N SER A 180 -2.67 -12.84 15.32
CA SER A 180 -1.67 -12.22 16.18
C SER A 180 -1.22 -10.85 15.67
N ALA A 181 -1.04 -10.69 14.35
CA ALA A 181 -0.69 -9.41 13.74
C ALA A 181 -1.79 -8.37 13.94
N LEU A 182 -3.05 -8.73 13.70
CA LEU A 182 -4.20 -7.85 13.94
C LEU A 182 -4.35 -7.45 15.41
N GLN A 183 -4.12 -8.38 16.35
CA GLN A 183 -4.18 -8.11 17.79
C GLN A 183 -3.10 -7.12 18.26
N LYS A 184 -1.94 -7.08 17.63
CA LYS A 184 -0.86 -6.12 17.92
C LYS A 184 -1.16 -4.71 17.41
N MET A 185 -2.08 -4.57 16.48
CA MET A 185 -2.43 -3.31 15.82
C MET A 185 -3.55 -2.54 16.57
N GLN A 186 -3.45 -2.42 17.91
CA GLN A 186 -4.53 -1.84 18.73
C GLN A 186 -4.53 -0.30 18.72
N ASP A 187 -3.36 0.32 18.66
CA ASP A 187 -3.21 1.79 18.73
C ASP A 187 -2.52 2.35 17.47
N PRO A 188 -3.20 2.33 16.31
CA PRO A 188 -2.63 2.84 15.06
C PRO A 188 -2.44 4.36 15.05
N GLU A 189 -3.05 5.10 16.00
CA GLU A 189 -2.87 6.55 16.15
C GLU A 189 -1.41 6.93 16.30
N GLU A 190 -0.62 6.17 17.07
CA GLU A 190 0.78 6.47 17.39
C GLU A 190 1.63 6.74 16.13
N PHE A 191 1.33 6.04 15.03
CA PHE A 191 2.12 6.16 13.80
C PHE A 191 1.33 6.67 12.58
N LEU A 192 0.00 6.86 12.70
CA LEU A 192 -0.85 7.38 11.62
C LEU A 192 -1.31 8.83 11.85
N GLU A 193 -1.07 9.39 13.04
CA GLU A 193 -1.38 10.79 13.31
C GLU A 193 -0.64 11.71 12.32
N GLY A 194 -1.35 12.69 11.78
CA GLY A 194 -0.84 13.59 10.74
C GLY A 194 -0.86 13.02 9.31
N LEU A 195 -1.10 11.71 9.13
CA LEU A 195 -1.27 11.10 7.80
C LEU A 195 -2.75 10.85 7.47
N LEU A 196 -3.56 10.53 8.46
CA LEU A 196 -4.98 10.21 8.33
C LEU A 196 -5.81 11.06 9.30
N THR A 197 -7.07 11.28 8.94
CA THR A 197 -8.04 11.90 9.84
C THR A 197 -8.44 10.95 10.98
N GLN A 198 -8.95 11.50 12.07
CA GLN A 198 -9.46 10.69 13.20
C GLN A 198 -10.60 9.75 12.78
N SER A 199 -11.43 10.17 11.80
CA SER A 199 -12.50 9.33 11.25
C SER A 199 -11.95 8.12 10.49
N GLU A 200 -10.89 8.31 9.69
CA GLU A 200 -10.22 7.25 8.94
C GLU A 200 -9.53 6.26 9.88
N ILE A 201 -8.84 6.76 10.91
CA ILE A 201 -8.20 5.93 11.95
C ILE A 201 -9.26 5.13 12.73
N GLY A 202 -10.36 5.78 13.12
CA GLY A 202 -11.48 5.11 13.77
C GLY A 202 -12.08 4.00 12.92
N ALA A 203 -12.29 4.25 11.62
CA ALA A 203 -12.78 3.25 10.68
C ALA A 203 -11.79 2.09 10.48
N LEU A 204 -10.49 2.36 10.46
CA LEU A 204 -9.44 1.33 10.44
C LEU A 204 -9.55 0.40 11.66
N LYS A 205 -9.69 0.95 12.87
CA LYS A 205 -9.87 0.16 14.11
C LYS A 205 -11.10 -0.71 14.06
N VAL A 206 -12.22 -0.18 13.55
CA VAL A 206 -13.46 -0.94 13.37
C VAL A 206 -13.26 -2.11 12.39
N ARG A 207 -12.56 -1.91 11.27
CA ARG A 207 -12.27 -2.99 10.31
C ARG A 207 -11.40 -4.09 10.93
N ILE A 208 -10.38 -3.72 11.70
CA ILE A 208 -9.54 -4.69 12.43
C ILE A 208 -10.37 -5.48 13.44
N ALA A 209 -11.23 -4.80 14.22
CA ALA A 209 -12.10 -5.47 15.20
C ALA A 209 -13.07 -6.44 14.52
N ASN A 210 -13.66 -6.06 13.38
CA ASN A 210 -14.56 -6.93 12.61
C ASN A 210 -13.82 -8.15 12.05
N LEU A 211 -12.61 -8.00 11.50
CA LEU A 211 -11.79 -9.12 11.03
C LEU A 211 -11.47 -10.10 12.15
N LEU A 212 -11.14 -9.60 13.35
CA LEU A 212 -10.88 -10.43 14.54
C LEU A 212 -12.15 -11.15 15.03
N GLN A 213 -13.30 -10.47 15.01
CA GLN A 213 -14.58 -11.02 15.42
C GLN A 213 -15.07 -12.11 14.46
N GLU A 214 -15.01 -11.86 13.15
CA GLU A 214 -15.44 -12.81 12.11
C GLU A 214 -14.42 -13.96 11.94
N GLY A 215 -13.15 -13.73 12.24
CA GLY A 215 -12.08 -14.70 12.12
C GLY A 215 -11.79 -15.12 10.68
N LYS A 216 -12.22 -14.34 9.68
CA LYS A 216 -12.11 -14.68 8.26
C LYS A 216 -12.01 -13.45 7.36
N PHE A 217 -11.57 -13.67 6.13
CA PHE A 217 -11.55 -12.65 5.09
C PHE A 217 -12.96 -12.20 4.71
N PRO A 218 -13.17 -10.93 4.35
CA PRO A 218 -14.47 -10.43 3.95
C PRO A 218 -14.94 -11.06 2.63
N LEU A 219 -16.27 -11.11 2.45
CA LEU A 219 -16.88 -11.45 1.17
C LEU A 219 -16.90 -10.24 0.22
N PRO A 220 -16.89 -10.47 -1.11
CA PRO A 220 -17.12 -9.39 -2.07
C PRO A 220 -18.45 -8.68 -1.79
N PRO A 221 -18.49 -7.33 -1.86
CA PRO A 221 -19.73 -6.58 -1.73
C PRO A 221 -20.70 -6.93 -2.88
N THR A 222 -22.00 -6.89 -2.59
CA THR A 222 -23.07 -7.17 -3.57
C THR A 222 -23.72 -5.90 -4.12
N ASP A 223 -23.60 -4.79 -3.40
CA ASP A 223 -24.17 -3.48 -3.68
C ASP A 223 -23.17 -2.46 -4.22
N TRP A 224 -21.92 -2.89 -4.36
CA TRP A 224 -20.78 -2.08 -4.76
C TRP A 224 -19.87 -2.88 -5.71
N PRO A 225 -19.23 -2.26 -6.72
CA PRO A 225 -18.28 -2.98 -7.58
C PRO A 225 -17.11 -3.57 -6.78
N ALA A 226 -17.04 -4.89 -6.69
CA ALA A 226 -16.02 -5.59 -5.91
C ALA A 226 -14.60 -5.49 -6.52
N ILE A 227 -14.51 -5.27 -7.83
CA ILE A 227 -13.25 -5.18 -8.58
C ILE A 227 -13.16 -3.80 -9.24
N PRO A 228 -11.99 -3.13 -9.18
CA PRO A 228 -11.79 -1.88 -9.90
C PRO A 228 -11.86 -2.08 -11.43
N TRP A 229 -12.22 -1.05 -12.15
CA TRP A 229 -12.27 -1.07 -13.60
C TRP A 229 -11.41 0.05 -14.21
N PRO A 230 -10.51 -0.26 -15.16
CA PRO A 230 -10.08 -1.62 -15.56
C PRO A 230 -9.32 -2.33 -14.44
N PRO A 231 -9.28 -3.70 -14.44
CA PRO A 231 -8.63 -4.47 -13.37
C PRO A 231 -7.10 -4.57 -13.52
N PHE A 232 -6.53 -3.99 -14.56
CA PHE A 232 -5.10 -3.95 -14.91
C PHE A 232 -4.60 -2.54 -15.15
#